data_3fcdb2939e9785bd1e29135aab068ca4
#
_entry.id   3fcdb2939e9785bd1e29135aab068ca4
#
_cell.length_a   1.000
_cell.length_b   1.000
_cell.length_c   1.000
_cell.angle_alpha   90.00
_cell.angle_beta   90.00
_cell.angle_gamma   90.00
#
_symmetry.space_group_name_H-M   'P 1'
#
loop_
_entity.id
_entity.type
_entity.pdbx_description
1 polymer ?
#
loop_
_entity_poly.entity_id
_entity_poly.type
_entity_poly.pdbx_seq_one_letter_code
_entity_poly.pdbx_strand_id
1 'polypeptide(L)'
;MEKNNSTYDSSSIQVLEGLEAVRKRPGMYIGTTGARGLHHLVWEIVDNAIDEALAGYCDLITVTVGKENTIRVTDNGRGIPTDIHPKTGKSTVETVYTVLHAGGKFGGGGYKVSGGLHGVGASVVNALSAWLEVEVHKNGKIYFQRYENGGHPTEPLKVIGECNEDDTGTIVTFLPDPTIFEETTVFDYDTLKQRIRELAFLNRGLTIKLADERTDTEDTFMSVSYTHLRAHETR
;
A
#
# COMPACT_ATOMS: atom_id res chain seq x y z
N MET A 1 -51.24 15.25 5.22
CA MET A 1 -49.99 14.85 4.54
C MET A 1 -49.28 16.11 4.12
N GLU A 2 -48.38 16.60 4.97
CA GLU A 2 -47.52 17.74 4.63
C GLU A 2 -46.49 17.30 3.58
N LYS A 3 -46.55 17.88 2.41
CA LYS A 3 -45.49 17.75 1.39
C LYS A 3 -44.26 18.47 1.90
N ASN A 4 -43.25 17.68 2.32
CA ASN A 4 -41.92 18.20 2.64
C ASN A 4 -41.32 18.77 1.34
N ASN A 5 -41.43 20.08 1.18
CA ASN A 5 -40.94 20.82 0.01
C ASN A 5 -39.43 21.11 0.25
N SER A 6 -38.61 20.04 0.31
CA SER A 6 -37.17 20.22 0.16
C SER A 6 -36.91 20.62 -1.29
N THR A 7 -36.63 21.88 -1.53
CA THR A 7 -36.19 22.38 -2.84
C THR A 7 -34.90 21.66 -3.22
N TYR A 8 -34.99 20.80 -4.22
CA TYR A 8 -33.81 20.20 -4.86
C TYR A 8 -33.16 21.27 -5.74
N ASP A 9 -32.12 21.90 -5.24
CA ASP A 9 -31.37 22.97 -5.90
C ASP A 9 -29.86 22.67 -5.92
N SER A 10 -29.07 23.58 -6.44
CA SER A 10 -27.61 23.44 -6.54
C SER A 10 -26.92 23.21 -5.18
N SER A 11 -27.52 23.65 -4.06
CA SER A 11 -26.98 23.42 -2.73
C SER A 11 -27.16 21.98 -2.24
N SER A 12 -28.08 21.24 -2.87
CA SER A 12 -28.29 19.79 -2.62
C SER A 12 -27.21 18.91 -3.25
N ILE A 13 -26.37 19.45 -4.13
CA ILE A 13 -25.29 18.76 -4.82
C ILE A 13 -23.99 18.95 -4.04
N GLN A 14 -23.54 17.90 -3.34
CA GLN A 14 -22.23 17.90 -2.68
C GLN A 14 -21.14 17.44 -3.64
N VAL A 15 -20.10 18.24 -3.79
CA VAL A 15 -18.86 17.87 -4.47
C VAL A 15 -17.90 17.36 -3.40
N LEU A 16 -17.49 16.10 -3.52
CA LEU A 16 -16.48 15.49 -2.66
C LEU A 16 -15.17 15.42 -3.42
N GLU A 17 -14.10 15.92 -2.81
CA GLU A 17 -12.78 15.94 -3.41
C GLU A 17 -11.76 15.21 -2.53
N GLY A 18 -10.71 14.67 -3.15
CA GLY A 18 -9.57 14.09 -2.47
C GLY A 18 -9.93 12.92 -1.55
N LEU A 19 -9.22 12.82 -0.43
CA LEU A 19 -9.34 11.71 0.54
C LEU A 19 -10.71 11.68 1.26
N GLU A 20 -11.38 12.82 1.38
CA GLU A 20 -12.72 12.87 1.97
C GLU A 20 -13.74 12.08 1.14
N ALA A 21 -13.63 12.12 -0.19
CA ALA A 21 -14.46 11.32 -1.09
C ALA A 21 -14.28 9.81 -0.83
N VAL A 22 -13.05 9.36 -0.58
CA VAL A 22 -12.74 7.97 -0.26
C VAL A 22 -13.41 7.55 1.06
N ARG A 23 -13.29 8.37 2.10
CA ARG A 23 -13.87 8.08 3.43
C ARG A 23 -15.40 8.05 3.40
N LYS A 24 -16.04 8.94 2.64
CA LYS A 24 -17.51 8.96 2.50
C LYS A 24 -18.07 7.82 1.65
N ARG A 25 -17.28 7.29 0.73
CA ARG A 25 -17.70 6.24 -0.20
C ARG A 25 -16.63 5.14 -0.36
N PRO A 26 -16.19 4.51 0.75
CA PRO A 26 -15.08 3.54 0.70
C PRO A 26 -15.37 2.36 -0.23
N GLY A 27 -16.61 1.89 -0.28
CA GLY A 27 -17.02 0.79 -1.18
C GLY A 27 -16.77 1.04 -2.66
N MET A 28 -16.68 2.30 -3.12
CA MET A 28 -16.33 2.63 -4.51
C MET A 28 -14.87 2.31 -4.84
N TYR A 29 -13.99 2.29 -3.82
CA TYR A 29 -12.54 2.10 -3.99
C TYR A 29 -12.11 0.68 -3.61
N ILE A 30 -12.67 0.11 -2.54
CA ILE A 30 -12.28 -1.20 -2.00
C ILE A 30 -13.40 -2.25 -2.08
N GLY A 31 -14.51 -1.93 -2.74
CA GLY A 31 -15.63 -2.83 -3.00
C GLY A 31 -16.58 -3.02 -1.80
N THR A 32 -16.07 -3.13 -0.58
CA THR A 32 -16.83 -3.32 0.66
C THR A 32 -16.03 -2.83 1.86
N THR A 33 -16.69 -2.55 2.99
CA THR A 33 -16.05 -2.23 4.27
C THR A 33 -15.98 -3.41 5.24
N GLY A 34 -16.41 -4.60 4.82
CA GLY A 34 -16.23 -5.85 5.58
C GLY A 34 -14.84 -6.46 5.40
N ALA A 35 -14.67 -7.70 5.85
CA ALA A 35 -13.38 -8.41 5.85
C ALA A 35 -12.64 -8.39 4.50
N ARG A 36 -13.38 -8.53 3.37
CA ARG A 36 -12.78 -8.51 2.03
C ARG A 36 -12.15 -7.14 1.70
N GLY A 37 -12.83 -6.05 2.03
CA GLY A 37 -12.29 -4.69 1.82
C GLY A 37 -11.14 -4.37 2.77
N LEU A 38 -11.19 -4.89 4.00
CA LEU A 38 -10.09 -4.79 4.95
C LEU A 38 -8.80 -5.39 4.36
N HIS A 39 -8.86 -6.62 3.85
CA HIS A 39 -7.71 -7.28 3.22
C HIS A 39 -7.28 -6.58 1.92
N HIS A 40 -8.20 -5.92 1.23
CA HIS A 40 -7.87 -5.16 0.02
C HIS A 40 -6.85 -4.04 0.29
N LEU A 41 -6.86 -3.43 1.48
CA LEU A 41 -5.84 -2.44 1.86
C LEU A 41 -4.42 -3.02 1.80
N VAL A 42 -4.25 -4.28 2.21
CA VAL A 42 -2.95 -4.95 2.16
C VAL A 42 -2.51 -5.14 0.71
N TRP A 43 -3.45 -5.56 -0.16
CA TRP A 43 -3.15 -5.79 -1.58
C TRP A 43 -2.70 -4.53 -2.28
N GLU A 44 -3.29 -3.38 -2.01
CA GLU A 44 -2.90 -2.11 -2.62
C GLU A 44 -1.45 -1.72 -2.27
N ILE A 45 -0.98 -1.99 -1.05
CA ILE A 45 0.41 -1.70 -0.67
C ILE A 45 1.36 -2.76 -1.23
N VAL A 46 0.99 -4.05 -1.16
CA VAL A 46 1.80 -5.15 -1.72
C VAL A 46 1.95 -5.00 -3.24
N ASP A 47 0.90 -4.62 -3.96
CA ASP A 47 0.95 -4.40 -5.41
C ASP A 47 1.92 -3.26 -5.80
N ASN A 48 2.10 -2.24 -4.95
CA ASN A 48 3.11 -1.21 -5.19
C ASN A 48 4.54 -1.78 -5.06
N ALA A 49 4.79 -2.67 -4.09
CA ALA A 49 6.07 -3.36 -3.96
C ALA A 49 6.31 -4.36 -5.11
N ILE A 50 5.26 -5.04 -5.59
CA ILE A 50 5.33 -5.91 -6.77
C ILE A 50 5.66 -5.10 -8.03
N ASP A 51 5.15 -3.88 -8.18
CA ASP A 51 5.52 -3.02 -9.30
C ASP A 51 7.03 -2.71 -9.33
N GLU A 52 7.67 -2.52 -8.17
CA GLU A 52 9.13 -2.40 -8.07
C GLU A 52 9.83 -3.71 -8.50
N ALA A 53 9.27 -4.87 -8.14
CA ALA A 53 9.81 -6.17 -8.55
C ALA A 53 9.66 -6.39 -10.06
N LEU A 54 8.52 -6.05 -10.65
CA LEU A 54 8.28 -6.11 -12.10
C LEU A 54 9.18 -5.14 -12.88
N ALA A 55 9.55 -4.02 -12.28
CA ALA A 55 10.53 -3.09 -12.82
C ALA A 55 11.99 -3.57 -12.67
N GLY A 56 12.23 -4.67 -11.96
CA GLY A 56 13.53 -5.30 -11.75
C GLY A 56 14.37 -4.70 -10.61
N TYR A 57 13.73 -3.97 -9.68
CA TYR A 57 14.42 -3.28 -8.59
C TYR A 57 14.13 -3.84 -7.20
N CYS A 58 13.25 -4.84 -7.09
CA CYS A 58 12.88 -5.47 -5.82
C CYS A 58 12.87 -6.99 -5.99
N ASP A 59 13.44 -7.72 -5.03
CA ASP A 59 13.43 -9.18 -4.99
C ASP A 59 12.94 -9.74 -3.65
N LEU A 60 12.71 -8.87 -2.66
CA LEU A 60 12.20 -9.24 -1.35
C LEU A 60 11.10 -8.28 -0.89
N ILE A 61 9.95 -8.86 -0.56
CA ILE A 61 8.85 -8.18 0.11
C ILE A 61 8.56 -8.90 1.42
N THR A 62 8.37 -8.14 2.50
CA THR A 62 7.94 -8.70 3.79
C THR A 62 6.62 -8.06 4.19
N VAL A 63 5.64 -8.88 4.51
CA VAL A 63 4.34 -8.48 5.05
C VAL A 63 4.23 -8.97 6.48
N THR A 64 4.01 -8.08 7.43
CA THR A 64 3.90 -8.43 8.85
C THR A 64 2.55 -7.96 9.39
N VAL A 65 1.83 -8.88 10.03
CA VAL A 65 0.66 -8.57 10.85
C VAL A 65 1.16 -8.33 12.28
N GLY A 66 1.10 -7.09 12.74
CA GLY A 66 1.54 -6.71 14.08
C GLY A 66 0.53 -7.08 15.16
N LYS A 67 0.97 -7.07 16.42
CA LYS A 67 0.17 -7.47 17.61
C LYS A 67 -1.12 -6.67 17.78
N GLU A 68 -1.15 -5.42 17.34
CA GLU A 68 -2.33 -4.54 17.41
C GLU A 68 -3.16 -4.55 16.11
N ASN A 69 -3.04 -5.61 15.30
CA ASN A 69 -3.63 -5.70 13.95
C ASN A 69 -3.16 -4.59 13.01
N THR A 70 -1.97 -4.10 13.17
CA THR A 70 -1.30 -3.27 12.17
C THR A 70 -0.81 -4.14 11.02
N ILE A 71 -0.68 -3.56 9.85
CA ILE A 71 0.04 -4.18 8.73
C ILE A 71 1.30 -3.36 8.46
N ARG A 72 2.41 -4.07 8.31
CA ARG A 72 3.67 -3.52 7.84
C ARG A 72 4.08 -4.24 6.57
N VAL A 73 4.28 -3.48 5.50
CA VAL A 73 4.82 -3.98 4.23
C VAL A 73 6.16 -3.32 4.00
N THR A 74 7.18 -4.13 3.77
CA THR A 74 8.55 -3.69 3.49
C THR A 74 8.97 -4.23 2.14
N ASP A 75 9.51 -3.40 1.28
CA ASP A 75 10.18 -3.79 0.05
C ASP A 75 11.64 -3.30 0.05
N ASN A 76 12.48 -3.96 -0.73
CA ASN A 76 13.86 -3.55 -0.98
C ASN A 76 14.03 -2.91 -2.37
N GLY A 77 13.01 -2.21 -2.84
CA GLY A 77 13.03 -1.49 -4.12
C GLY A 77 13.84 -0.19 -4.07
N ARG A 78 13.61 0.69 -5.05
CA ARG A 78 14.35 1.97 -5.15
C ARG A 78 13.97 3.02 -4.11
N GLY A 79 12.94 2.79 -3.33
CA GLY A 79 12.30 3.77 -2.45
C GLY A 79 11.56 4.87 -3.23
N ILE A 80 10.44 5.32 -2.70
CA ILE A 80 9.65 6.42 -3.27
C ILE A 80 10.55 7.67 -3.38
N PRO A 81 10.48 8.46 -4.49
CA PRO A 81 11.18 9.74 -4.58
C PRO A 81 10.82 10.67 -3.42
N THR A 82 11.82 11.32 -2.83
CA THR A 82 11.64 12.18 -1.65
C THR A 82 11.69 13.67 -1.97
N ASP A 83 11.98 14.03 -3.22
CA ASP A 83 12.05 15.40 -3.71
C ASP A 83 10.67 16.08 -3.70
N ILE A 84 10.67 17.40 -3.85
CA ILE A 84 9.44 18.18 -4.01
C ILE A 84 8.83 17.92 -5.38
N HIS A 85 7.57 17.49 -5.40
CA HIS A 85 6.84 17.23 -6.63
C HIS A 85 6.44 18.56 -7.31
N PRO A 86 6.82 18.78 -8.59
CA PRO A 86 6.72 20.10 -9.23
C PRO A 86 5.29 20.63 -9.36
N LYS A 87 4.28 19.75 -9.45
CA LYS A 87 2.88 20.18 -9.58
C LYS A 87 2.19 20.45 -8.26
N THR A 88 2.59 19.78 -7.18
CA THR A 88 1.90 19.88 -5.88
C THR A 88 2.63 20.79 -4.90
N GLY A 89 3.93 21.02 -5.09
CA GLY A 89 4.76 21.75 -4.14
C GLY A 89 5.01 21.00 -2.82
N LYS A 90 4.55 19.75 -2.72
CA LYS A 90 4.73 18.86 -1.58
C LYS A 90 5.82 17.82 -1.89
N SER A 91 6.31 17.10 -0.87
CA SER A 91 7.18 15.96 -1.15
C SER A 91 6.46 14.95 -2.05
N THR A 92 7.22 14.19 -2.86
CA THR A 92 6.62 13.15 -3.70
C THR A 92 5.96 12.07 -2.83
N VAL A 93 6.54 11.74 -1.66
CA VAL A 93 5.93 10.83 -0.68
C VAL A 93 4.55 11.36 -0.25
N GLU A 94 4.46 12.60 0.22
CA GLU A 94 3.18 13.20 0.62
C GLU A 94 2.18 13.23 -0.55
N THR A 95 2.65 13.55 -1.74
CA THR A 95 1.80 13.58 -2.94
C THR A 95 1.19 12.21 -3.23
N VAL A 96 1.97 11.11 -3.17
CA VAL A 96 1.51 9.75 -3.41
C VAL A 96 0.43 9.32 -2.40
N TYR A 97 0.57 9.71 -1.14
CA TYR A 97 -0.35 9.32 -0.07
C TYR A 97 -1.53 10.26 0.14
N THR A 98 -1.51 11.50 -0.38
CA THR A 98 -2.59 12.48 -0.14
C THR A 98 -3.36 12.90 -1.39
N VAL A 99 -2.85 12.61 -2.58
CA VAL A 99 -3.49 13.00 -3.85
C VAL A 99 -3.99 11.76 -4.58
N LEU A 100 -5.30 11.71 -4.87
CA LEU A 100 -5.86 10.66 -5.71
C LEU A 100 -5.28 10.76 -7.14
N HIS A 101 -5.00 9.60 -7.75
CA HIS A 101 -4.40 9.50 -9.08
C HIS A 101 -2.97 10.12 -9.17
N ALA A 102 -2.25 10.19 -8.06
CA ALA A 102 -0.85 10.57 -8.03
C ALA A 102 0.02 9.32 -7.89
N GLY A 103 0.50 8.78 -8.98
CA GLY A 103 1.41 7.62 -8.95
C GLY A 103 2.30 7.59 -10.18
N GLY A 104 3.47 6.96 -10.09
CA GLY A 104 4.44 6.79 -11.19
C GLY A 104 3.89 5.99 -12.39
N LYS A 105 2.66 5.49 -12.27
CA LYS A 105 1.96 4.68 -13.28
C LYS A 105 1.35 5.50 -14.44
N PHE A 106 1.19 6.82 -14.26
CA PHE A 106 0.54 7.72 -15.24
C PHE A 106 1.51 8.47 -16.16
N GLY A 107 2.81 8.40 -15.95
CA GLY A 107 3.82 9.10 -16.76
C GLY A 107 4.80 8.11 -17.37
N GLY A 108 4.95 8.10 -18.68
CA GLY A 108 5.62 7.14 -19.54
C GLY A 108 7.09 6.78 -19.26
N GLY A 109 7.55 6.71 -18.03
CA GLY A 109 8.94 6.40 -17.68
C GLY A 109 9.16 5.50 -16.47
N GLY A 110 8.15 5.29 -15.60
CA GLY A 110 8.35 4.60 -14.33
C GLY A 110 8.15 3.09 -14.39
N TYR A 111 7.04 2.64 -14.97
CA TYR A 111 6.65 1.24 -15.02
C TYR A 111 6.09 0.86 -16.39
N LYS A 112 6.67 -0.17 -17.03
CA LYS A 112 6.18 -0.71 -18.32
C LYS A 112 4.98 -1.65 -18.14
N VAL A 113 4.88 -2.28 -16.97
CA VAL A 113 3.80 -3.17 -16.55
C VAL A 113 3.49 -2.83 -15.09
N SER A 114 2.24 -2.83 -14.70
CA SER A 114 1.81 -2.53 -13.33
C SER A 114 0.77 -3.54 -12.86
N GLY A 115 0.93 -4.06 -11.64
CA GLY A 115 -0.04 -4.93 -10.97
C GLY A 115 -1.28 -4.17 -10.50
N GLY A 116 -1.12 -2.92 -10.09
CA GLY A 116 -2.23 -2.05 -9.67
C GLY A 116 -2.82 -1.26 -10.83
N LEU A 117 -4.14 -1.36 -11.04
CA LEU A 117 -4.82 -0.81 -12.22
C LEU A 117 -5.16 0.69 -12.13
N HIS A 118 -5.24 1.30 -10.95
CA HIS A 118 -5.90 2.59 -10.76
C HIS A 118 -5.00 3.72 -10.26
N GLY A 119 -3.79 3.45 -9.76
CA GLY A 119 -2.87 4.47 -9.25
C GLY A 119 -3.40 5.29 -8.07
N VAL A 120 -4.34 4.73 -7.32
CA VAL A 120 -4.99 5.38 -6.15
C VAL A 120 -4.75 4.61 -4.86
N GLY A 121 -4.18 3.40 -4.92
CA GLY A 121 -4.12 2.48 -3.79
C GLY A 121 -3.49 3.07 -2.54
N ALA A 122 -2.33 3.68 -2.64
CA ALA A 122 -1.63 4.26 -1.49
C ALA A 122 -2.46 5.34 -0.78
N SER A 123 -3.07 6.26 -1.53
CA SER A 123 -3.91 7.33 -0.99
C SER A 123 -5.24 6.79 -0.43
N VAL A 124 -5.79 5.74 -1.02
CA VAL A 124 -6.99 5.05 -0.50
C VAL A 124 -6.68 4.36 0.83
N VAL A 125 -5.57 3.62 0.94
CA VAL A 125 -5.17 2.99 2.20
C VAL A 125 -4.95 4.05 3.28
N ASN A 126 -4.27 5.15 2.94
CA ASN A 126 -4.07 6.27 3.86
C ASN A 126 -5.40 6.86 4.34
N ALA A 127 -6.34 7.15 3.45
CA ALA A 127 -7.66 7.70 3.79
C ALA A 127 -8.49 6.78 4.69
N LEU A 128 -8.34 5.45 4.56
CA LEU A 128 -9.12 4.44 5.30
C LEU A 128 -8.39 3.86 6.52
N SER A 129 -7.26 4.46 6.88
CA SER A 129 -6.49 4.11 8.08
C SER A 129 -6.73 5.11 9.21
N ALA A 130 -6.71 4.64 10.45
CA ALA A 130 -6.67 5.49 11.64
C ALA A 130 -5.36 6.28 11.67
N TRP A 131 -4.28 5.61 11.30
CA TRP A 131 -2.98 6.22 11.02
C TRP A 131 -2.20 5.38 9.99
N LEU A 132 -1.29 6.03 9.28
CA LEU A 132 -0.37 5.40 8.36
C LEU A 132 1.00 6.07 8.48
N GLU A 133 2.05 5.26 8.43
CA GLU A 133 3.45 5.68 8.46
C GLU A 133 4.16 5.18 7.21
N VAL A 134 4.97 6.04 6.65
CA VAL A 134 5.84 5.74 5.51
C VAL A 134 7.27 6.04 5.90
N GLU A 135 8.12 5.03 5.76
CA GLU A 135 9.57 5.14 5.87
C GLU A 135 10.20 4.82 4.52
N VAL A 136 11.10 5.67 4.07
CA VAL A 136 11.78 5.51 2.78
C VAL A 136 13.28 5.54 3.00
N HIS A 137 13.95 4.45 2.64
CA HIS A 137 15.40 4.36 2.61
C HIS A 137 15.89 4.76 1.21
N LYS A 138 16.66 5.84 1.15
CA LYS A 138 17.11 6.38 -0.14
C LYS A 138 18.30 7.33 0.02
N ASN A 139 19.30 7.18 -0.85
CA ASN A 139 20.48 8.06 -0.89
C ASN A 139 21.19 8.17 0.48
N GLY A 140 21.35 7.05 1.19
CA GLY A 140 22.00 6.99 2.49
C GLY A 140 21.21 7.58 3.65
N LYS A 141 19.91 7.90 3.46
CA LYS A 141 19.04 8.51 4.46
C LYS A 141 17.75 7.73 4.65
N ILE A 142 17.23 7.82 5.85
CA ILE A 142 15.92 7.29 6.23
C ILE A 142 14.97 8.49 6.36
N TYR A 143 13.99 8.53 5.48
CA TYR A 143 12.93 9.54 5.49
C TYR A 143 11.68 8.96 6.13
N PHE A 144 10.92 9.79 6.84
CA PHE A 144 9.71 9.37 7.54
C PHE A 144 8.61 10.41 7.43
N GLN A 145 7.38 9.93 7.26
CA GLN A 145 6.18 10.75 7.36
C GLN A 145 5.03 9.93 7.94
N ARG A 146 4.24 10.56 8.83
CA ARG A 146 3.06 9.98 9.46
C ARG A 146 1.81 10.74 9.04
N TYR A 147 0.73 10.01 8.89
CA TYR A 147 -0.59 10.51 8.52
C TYR A 147 -1.63 10.02 9.52
N GLU A 148 -2.58 10.89 9.85
CA GLU A 148 -3.69 10.62 10.77
C GLU A 148 -4.98 11.32 10.27
N ASN A 149 -6.07 11.16 11.00
CA ASN A 149 -7.32 11.89 10.76
C ASN A 149 -7.82 11.85 9.30
N GLY A 150 -7.85 10.66 8.71
CA GLY A 150 -8.31 10.50 7.33
C GLY A 150 -7.24 10.80 6.28
N GLY A 151 -5.97 10.62 6.65
CA GLY A 151 -4.84 10.69 5.73
C GLY A 151 -4.15 12.05 5.68
N HIS A 152 -4.37 12.92 6.66
CA HIS A 152 -3.65 14.19 6.77
C HIS A 152 -2.26 13.98 7.36
N PRO A 153 -1.19 14.58 6.78
CA PRO A 153 0.14 14.49 7.35
C PRO A 153 0.19 15.21 8.71
N THR A 154 0.82 14.56 9.69
CA THR A 154 1.03 15.18 11.02
C THR A 154 2.17 16.19 10.99
N GLU A 155 3.17 15.93 10.17
CA GLU A 155 4.37 16.76 9.94
C GLU A 155 4.82 16.61 8.47
N PRO A 156 5.62 17.56 7.95
CA PRO A 156 6.29 17.38 6.67
C PRO A 156 7.23 16.16 6.68
N LEU A 157 7.54 15.62 5.49
CA LEU A 157 8.54 14.56 5.33
C LEU A 157 9.87 15.00 5.98
N LYS A 158 10.41 14.18 6.87
CA LYS A 158 11.66 14.48 7.61
C LYS A 158 12.64 13.32 7.52
N VAL A 159 13.93 13.63 7.64
CA VAL A 159 15.00 12.64 7.82
C VAL A 159 15.04 12.26 9.30
N ILE A 160 14.98 10.96 9.58
CA ILE A 160 15.03 10.40 10.94
C ILE A 160 16.31 9.61 11.24
N GLY A 161 17.10 9.30 10.22
CA GLY A 161 18.32 8.53 10.35
C GLY A 161 19.13 8.46 9.07
N GLU A 162 20.21 7.68 9.14
CA GLU A 162 21.08 7.35 8.03
C GLU A 162 21.07 5.83 7.81
N CYS A 163 21.28 5.38 6.57
CA CYS A 163 21.43 4.00 6.17
C CYS A 163 22.61 3.89 5.19
N ASN A 164 22.96 2.68 4.76
CA ASN A 164 23.92 2.54 3.68
C ASN A 164 23.32 3.06 2.36
N GLU A 165 24.14 3.57 1.45
CA GLU A 165 23.67 4.07 0.14
C GLU A 165 22.94 2.99 -0.67
N ASP A 166 23.35 1.73 -0.54
CA ASP A 166 22.76 0.57 -1.22
C ASP A 166 21.52 0.03 -0.50
N ASP A 167 21.25 0.47 0.73
CA ASP A 167 20.06 0.10 1.50
C ASP A 167 18.89 1.00 1.09
N THR A 168 18.14 0.54 0.09
CA THR A 168 17.01 1.27 -0.47
C THR A 168 15.71 0.48 -0.29
N GLY A 169 14.59 1.17 -0.21
CA GLY A 169 13.28 0.53 -0.12
C GLY A 169 12.21 1.44 0.48
N THR A 170 11.01 0.89 0.58
CA THR A 170 9.88 1.54 1.21
C THR A 170 9.28 0.64 2.27
N ILE A 171 8.97 1.22 3.41
CA ILE A 171 8.25 0.58 4.50
C ILE A 171 6.97 1.35 4.73
N VAL A 172 5.85 0.64 4.68
CA VAL A 172 4.52 1.21 4.96
C VAL A 172 3.91 0.46 6.12
N THR A 173 3.56 1.18 7.18
CA THR A 173 2.85 0.61 8.33
C THR A 173 1.52 1.33 8.48
N PHE A 174 0.42 0.60 8.65
CA PHE A 174 -0.88 1.22 8.84
C PHE A 174 -1.78 0.44 9.80
N LEU A 175 -2.69 1.16 10.43
CA LEU A 175 -3.77 0.62 11.24
C LEU A 175 -5.11 0.97 10.57
N PRO A 176 -5.94 0.00 10.18
CA PRO A 176 -7.25 0.28 9.62
C PRO A 176 -8.13 1.10 10.57
N ASP A 177 -8.94 2.01 10.02
CA ASP A 177 -9.83 2.85 10.81
C ASP A 177 -11.08 2.04 11.24
N PRO A 178 -11.30 1.79 12.54
CA PRO A 178 -12.46 1.03 13.03
C PRO A 178 -13.80 1.75 12.78
N THR A 179 -13.78 3.05 12.50
CA THR A 179 -15.01 3.79 12.14
C THR A 179 -15.44 3.55 10.69
N ILE A 180 -14.54 3.00 9.86
CA ILE A 180 -14.82 2.58 8.48
C ILE A 180 -15.08 1.07 8.41
N PHE A 181 -14.27 0.29 9.13
CA PHE A 181 -14.34 -1.18 9.16
C PHE A 181 -15.06 -1.64 10.42
N GLU A 182 -16.38 -1.36 10.49
CA GLU A 182 -17.21 -1.62 11.70
C GLU A 182 -17.39 -3.12 11.98
N GLU A 183 -17.37 -3.98 10.95
CA GLU A 183 -17.56 -5.42 11.13
C GLU A 183 -16.32 -6.09 11.73
N THR A 184 -15.14 -5.72 11.28
CA THR A 184 -13.86 -6.27 11.74
C THR A 184 -12.67 -5.43 11.27
N THR A 185 -11.69 -5.27 12.16
CA THR A 185 -10.34 -4.77 11.84
C THR A 185 -9.28 -5.86 11.94
N VAL A 186 -9.72 -7.12 12.17
CA VAL A 186 -8.79 -8.25 12.35
C VAL A 186 -8.44 -8.87 11.02
N PHE A 187 -7.15 -8.88 10.69
CA PHE A 187 -6.64 -9.55 9.50
C PHE A 187 -6.60 -11.06 9.70
N ASP A 188 -7.13 -11.78 8.71
CA ASP A 188 -7.09 -13.24 8.65
C ASP A 188 -5.80 -13.70 7.96
N TYR A 189 -4.99 -14.48 8.70
CA TYR A 189 -3.67 -14.92 8.22
C TYR A 189 -3.77 -15.84 7.01
N ASP A 190 -4.73 -16.76 6.99
CA ASP A 190 -4.87 -17.72 5.89
C ASP A 190 -5.31 -17.04 4.60
N THR A 191 -6.17 -16.03 4.69
CA THR A 191 -6.54 -15.16 3.56
C THR A 191 -5.33 -14.43 3.00
N LEU A 192 -4.49 -13.85 3.87
CA LEU A 192 -3.24 -13.20 3.46
C LEU A 192 -2.28 -14.21 2.83
N LYS A 193 -2.08 -15.35 3.47
CA LYS A 193 -1.20 -16.43 3.04
C LYS A 193 -1.55 -16.94 1.64
N GLN A 194 -2.83 -17.21 1.40
CA GLN A 194 -3.28 -17.68 0.09
C GLN A 194 -2.92 -16.67 -1.01
N ARG A 195 -3.27 -15.41 -0.81
CA ARG A 195 -3.03 -14.38 -1.83
C ARG A 195 -1.55 -14.08 -2.04
N ILE A 196 -0.76 -13.99 -0.97
CA ILE A 196 0.69 -13.75 -1.03
C ILE A 196 1.39 -14.88 -1.76
N ARG A 197 0.98 -16.13 -1.51
CA ARG A 197 1.48 -17.30 -2.23
C ARG A 197 1.22 -17.20 -3.73
N GLU A 198 -0.01 -16.83 -4.15
CA GLU A 198 -0.34 -16.62 -5.56
C GLU A 198 0.56 -15.55 -6.20
N LEU A 199 0.73 -14.40 -5.51
CA LEU A 199 1.55 -13.30 -5.98
C LEU A 199 3.02 -13.69 -6.13
N ALA A 200 3.60 -14.43 -5.18
CA ALA A 200 4.96 -14.91 -5.27
C ALA A 200 5.16 -15.88 -6.46
N PHE A 201 4.20 -16.76 -6.72
CA PHE A 201 4.27 -17.70 -7.86
C PHE A 201 4.17 -16.98 -9.22
N LEU A 202 3.39 -15.92 -9.32
CA LEU A 202 3.20 -15.14 -10.54
C LEU A 202 4.41 -14.26 -10.88
N ASN A 203 5.23 -13.92 -9.88
CA ASN A 203 6.35 -12.99 -10.03
C ASN A 203 7.68 -13.73 -9.86
N ARG A 204 8.25 -14.18 -10.98
CA ARG A 204 9.49 -14.96 -10.98
C ARG A 204 10.66 -14.16 -10.38
N GLY A 205 11.38 -14.77 -9.45
CA GLY A 205 12.54 -14.20 -8.79
C GLY A 205 12.20 -13.35 -7.56
N LEU A 206 10.90 -13.15 -7.29
CA LEU A 206 10.44 -12.45 -6.10
C LEU A 206 10.26 -13.43 -4.93
N THR A 207 10.79 -13.06 -3.77
CA THR A 207 10.52 -13.70 -2.49
C THR A 207 9.55 -12.83 -1.70
N ILE A 208 8.48 -13.43 -1.19
CA ILE A 208 7.56 -12.73 -0.27
C ILE A 208 7.52 -13.51 1.04
N LYS A 209 7.78 -12.80 2.15
CA LYS A 209 7.64 -13.31 3.51
C LYS A 209 6.35 -12.79 4.11
N LEU A 210 5.64 -13.64 4.83
CA LEU A 210 4.47 -13.30 5.62
C LEU A 210 4.71 -13.69 7.06
N ALA A 211 4.64 -12.74 7.98
CA ALA A 211 4.77 -12.97 9.41
C ALA A 211 3.51 -12.51 10.15
N ASP A 212 3.14 -13.22 11.22
CA ASP A 212 2.07 -12.84 12.15
C ASP A 212 2.62 -12.82 13.56
N GLU A 213 2.88 -11.63 14.08
CA GLU A 213 3.42 -11.43 15.44
C GLU A 213 2.42 -11.78 16.54
N ARG A 214 1.13 -11.94 16.20
CA ARG A 214 0.10 -12.33 17.16
C ARG A 214 0.21 -13.79 17.55
N THR A 215 0.69 -14.63 16.62
CA THR A 215 0.79 -16.09 16.74
C THR A 215 2.20 -16.63 16.60
N ASP A 216 3.18 -15.75 16.38
CA ASP A 216 4.59 -16.11 16.11
C ASP A 216 4.72 -17.07 14.92
N THR A 217 3.97 -16.80 13.85
CA THR A 217 3.92 -17.61 12.63
C THR A 217 4.62 -16.89 11.50
N GLU A 218 5.45 -17.61 10.71
CA GLU A 218 6.11 -17.05 9.53
C GLU A 218 6.06 -18.06 8.37
N ASP A 219 5.77 -17.58 7.18
CA ASP A 219 5.82 -18.32 5.92
C ASP A 219 6.66 -17.54 4.88
N THR A 220 7.42 -18.27 4.05
CA THR A 220 8.19 -17.69 2.96
C THR A 220 7.77 -18.33 1.64
N PHE A 221 7.48 -17.50 0.64
CA PHE A 221 7.05 -17.92 -0.69
C PHE A 221 8.00 -17.38 -1.75
N MET A 222 8.39 -18.26 -2.69
CA MET A 222 9.20 -17.89 -3.84
C MET A 222 8.77 -18.72 -5.06
N SER A 223 8.92 -18.15 -6.25
CA SER A 223 8.74 -18.87 -7.49
C SER A 223 9.96 -19.74 -7.76
N VAL A 224 9.81 -21.07 -7.71
CA VAL A 224 10.89 -22.00 -8.04
C VAL A 224 10.99 -22.16 -9.56
N SER A 225 12.16 -21.83 -10.13
CA SER A 225 12.41 -22.09 -11.56
C SER A 225 12.55 -23.59 -11.81
N TYR A 226 11.66 -24.15 -12.63
CA TYR A 226 11.67 -25.57 -13.04
C TYR A 226 12.92 -26.00 -13.88
N THR A 227 13.87 -25.12 -14.09
CA THR A 227 15.04 -25.41 -14.95
C THR A 227 16.11 -26.29 -14.30
N HIS A 228 16.05 -26.58 -12.99
CA HIS A 228 17.05 -27.44 -12.34
C HIS A 228 16.67 -28.92 -12.17
N LEU A 229 15.44 -29.32 -12.47
CA LEU A 229 15.01 -30.71 -12.31
C LEU A 229 15.30 -31.64 -13.52
N ARG A 230 15.78 -31.10 -14.64
CA ARG A 230 16.16 -31.94 -15.81
C ARG A 230 17.62 -32.40 -15.87
N ALA A 231 18.46 -32.00 -14.92
CA ALA A 231 19.89 -32.38 -14.96
C ALA A 231 20.26 -33.67 -14.22
N HIS A 232 19.31 -34.33 -13.56
CA HIS A 232 19.60 -35.55 -12.79
C HIS A 232 18.92 -36.86 -13.29
N GLU A 233 18.24 -36.83 -14.43
CA GLU A 233 17.59 -38.06 -14.96
C GLU A 233 18.26 -38.65 -16.20
N THR A 234 19.52 -38.37 -16.46
CA THR A 234 20.30 -39.07 -17.48
C THR A 234 21.66 -39.50 -16.94
N ARG A 235 21.66 -40.63 -16.21
CA ARG A 235 22.77 -41.60 -16.13
C ARG A 235 22.23 -42.96 -15.71
#